data_cf4c8f125baed4bfb1174423109bb8fe
#
_entry.id   cf4c8f125baed4bfb1174423109bb8fe
#
_cell.length_a   1.000
_cell.length_b   1.000
_cell.length_c   1.000
_cell.angle_alpha   90.00
_cell.angle_beta   90.00
_cell.angle_gamma   90.00
#
_symmetry.space_group_name_H-M   'P 1'
#
loop_
_entity.id
_entity.type
_entity.pdbx_description
1 polymer ?
#
loop_
_entity_poly.entity_id
_entity_poly.type
_entity_poly.pdbx_seq_one_letter_code
_entity_poly.pdbx_strand_id
1 'polypeptide(L)'
;MWDYEWHWVLRSLKNDPMMEQFQTIIEEFHLENKDGDKTPLTMKALLLNRYLHWCGAYASIEETLKHFEKWYMDHYLVRSTNEERKAYASPIFGISRHRMGVDGKGVTILVTFMGCPLKCRYCLNDKCHEDIYEEDGRTLRRGIQMLTPQQLYDIVRQDNIYFQATGGGICFGGGEPTMQEQFIIEFAKLCPKNWKITLETSLDCSFNTIKALAPYVDEWIVDVKSMNADIYYRYTGTNSAMHQHLECVKRLLPLDKVTIKVPHIPDFTTEEDVRESIRELGEMGFANIVEFDYVKQVTRITK
;
A
#
# COMPACT_ATOMS: atom_id res chain seq x y z
N MET A 1 -2.29 -17.65 -15.77
CA MET A 1 -1.20 -17.88 -14.80
C MET A 1 -1.67 -17.70 -13.34
N TRP A 2 -2.95 -17.33 -13.10
CA TRP A 2 -3.57 -17.16 -11.78
C TRP A 2 -4.12 -18.43 -11.15
N ASP A 3 -4.38 -19.49 -11.93
CA ASP A 3 -5.03 -20.71 -11.42
C ASP A 3 -4.11 -21.64 -10.62
N TYR A 4 -2.80 -21.63 -10.84
CA TYR A 4 -1.90 -22.60 -10.21
C TYR A 4 -1.49 -22.24 -8.77
N GLU A 5 -1.26 -20.95 -8.48
CA GLU A 5 -0.86 -20.49 -7.12
C GLU A 5 -2.06 -20.47 -6.16
N TRP A 6 -3.24 -20.11 -6.65
CA TRP A 6 -4.46 -20.12 -5.84
C TRP A 6 -4.90 -21.51 -5.43
N HIS A 7 -4.69 -22.52 -6.26
CA HIS A 7 -4.97 -23.91 -5.89
C HIS A 7 -4.14 -24.38 -4.69
N TRP A 8 -2.93 -23.89 -4.55
CA TRP A 8 -2.05 -24.24 -3.42
C TRP A 8 -2.47 -23.52 -2.14
N VAL A 9 -2.75 -22.25 -2.23
CA VAL A 9 -3.27 -21.42 -1.10
C VAL A 9 -4.62 -21.96 -0.64
N LEU A 10 -5.55 -22.23 -1.53
CA LEU A 10 -6.85 -22.82 -1.22
C LEU A 10 -6.74 -24.22 -0.60
N ARG A 11 -5.74 -25.00 -1.01
CA ARG A 11 -5.50 -26.33 -0.45
C ARG A 11 -4.92 -26.27 0.96
N SER A 12 -4.04 -25.31 1.24
CA SER A 12 -3.47 -25.09 2.57
C SER A 12 -4.47 -24.52 3.56
N LEU A 13 -5.43 -23.73 3.08
CA LEU A 13 -6.46 -23.08 3.90
C LEU A 13 -7.75 -23.91 4.04
N LYS A 14 -7.89 -25.01 3.31
CA LYS A 14 -9.11 -25.84 3.29
C LYS A 14 -9.47 -26.43 4.66
N ASN A 15 -8.54 -26.46 5.59
CA ASN A 15 -8.70 -26.97 6.95
C ASN A 15 -8.42 -25.88 8.02
N ASP A 16 -8.41 -24.60 7.65
CA ASP A 16 -8.25 -23.51 8.59
C ASP A 16 -9.61 -23.17 9.23
N PRO A 17 -9.78 -23.33 10.55
CA PRO A 17 -11.04 -23.03 11.25
C PRO A 17 -11.51 -21.59 11.02
N MET A 18 -10.60 -20.66 10.80
CA MET A 18 -10.94 -19.26 10.53
C MET A 18 -11.58 -19.10 9.16
N MET A 19 -11.13 -19.87 8.16
CA MET A 19 -11.72 -19.85 6.81
C MET A 19 -13.15 -20.41 6.81
N GLU A 20 -13.44 -21.40 7.61
CA GLU A 20 -14.78 -21.97 7.78
C GLU A 20 -15.72 -20.92 8.38
N GLN A 21 -15.26 -20.16 9.38
CA GLN A 21 -16.03 -19.06 9.96
C GLN A 21 -16.33 -17.96 8.93
N PHE A 22 -15.36 -17.58 8.09
CA PHE A 22 -15.60 -16.58 7.05
C PHE A 22 -16.55 -17.06 5.96
N GLN A 23 -16.52 -18.34 5.60
CA GLN A 23 -17.49 -18.91 4.68
C GLN A 23 -18.90 -18.87 5.26
N THR A 24 -19.08 -19.27 6.52
CA THR A 24 -20.35 -19.20 7.23
C THR A 24 -20.91 -17.77 7.27
N ILE A 25 -20.06 -16.78 7.59
CA ILE A 25 -20.46 -15.37 7.59
C ILE A 25 -20.94 -14.93 6.20
N ILE A 26 -20.23 -15.30 5.13
CA ILE A 26 -20.62 -14.93 3.76
C ILE A 26 -21.95 -15.56 3.38
N GLU A 27 -22.18 -16.82 3.76
CA GLU A 27 -23.46 -17.52 3.52
C GLU A 27 -24.61 -16.89 4.32
N GLU A 28 -24.44 -16.65 5.63
CA GLU A 28 -25.44 -16.04 6.50
C GLU A 28 -25.89 -14.65 6.02
N PHE A 29 -24.97 -13.86 5.46
CA PHE A 29 -25.26 -12.52 4.94
C PHE A 29 -25.55 -12.49 3.43
N HIS A 30 -25.78 -13.66 2.81
CA HIS A 30 -26.16 -13.80 1.40
C HIS A 30 -25.24 -13.06 0.41
N LEU A 31 -23.92 -13.09 0.68
CA LEU A 31 -22.92 -12.46 -0.18
C LEU A 31 -22.41 -13.41 -1.29
N GLU A 32 -22.85 -14.69 -1.30
CA GLU A 32 -22.32 -15.71 -2.20
C GLU A 32 -22.73 -15.52 -3.66
N ASN A 33 -23.91 -14.98 -3.93
CA ASN A 33 -24.48 -14.97 -5.29
C ASN A 33 -25.21 -13.67 -5.63
N LYS A 34 -24.46 -12.62 -5.96
CA LYS A 34 -25.06 -11.45 -6.64
C LYS A 34 -24.94 -11.57 -8.15
N ASP A 35 -25.86 -10.93 -8.87
CA ASP A 35 -26.03 -11.01 -10.32
C ASP A 35 -24.71 -11.09 -11.11
N GLY A 36 -24.47 -12.24 -11.73
CA GLY A 36 -23.31 -12.49 -12.57
C GLY A 36 -22.00 -12.85 -11.85
N ASP A 37 -21.98 -12.86 -10.51
CA ASP A 37 -20.80 -13.21 -9.72
C ASP A 37 -20.61 -14.75 -9.67
N LYS A 38 -19.56 -15.23 -10.30
CA LYS A 38 -19.13 -16.64 -10.30
C LYS A 38 -17.97 -16.94 -9.37
N THR A 39 -17.63 -15.99 -8.49
CA THR A 39 -16.48 -16.15 -7.58
C THR A 39 -16.77 -17.25 -6.56
N PRO A 40 -15.89 -18.24 -6.42
CA PRO A 40 -16.06 -19.29 -5.41
C PRO A 40 -16.14 -18.72 -3.99
N LEU A 41 -16.98 -19.31 -3.14
CA LEU A 41 -17.17 -18.92 -1.74
C LEU A 41 -15.84 -18.83 -0.97
N THR A 42 -14.96 -19.80 -1.17
CA THR A 42 -13.61 -19.84 -0.58
C THR A 42 -12.76 -18.61 -0.97
N MET A 43 -12.92 -18.11 -2.19
CA MET A 43 -12.23 -16.91 -2.65
C MET A 43 -12.79 -15.66 -1.98
N LYS A 44 -14.11 -15.56 -1.83
CA LYS A 44 -14.76 -14.45 -1.11
C LYS A 44 -14.33 -14.42 0.35
N ALA A 45 -14.26 -15.58 1.01
CA ALA A 45 -13.77 -15.71 2.38
C ALA A 45 -12.32 -15.23 2.53
N LEU A 46 -11.43 -15.56 1.59
CA LEU A 46 -10.07 -15.05 1.55
C LEU A 46 -10.01 -13.54 1.37
N LEU A 47 -10.84 -13.01 0.49
CA LEU A 47 -10.92 -11.55 0.26
C LEU A 47 -11.47 -10.82 1.47
N LEU A 48 -12.46 -11.39 2.17
CA LEU A 48 -12.99 -10.84 3.42
C LEU A 48 -11.91 -10.84 4.51
N ASN A 49 -11.18 -11.93 4.68
CA ASN A 49 -10.06 -11.99 5.62
C ASN A 49 -9.01 -10.92 5.30
N ARG A 50 -8.63 -10.79 4.04
CA ARG A 50 -7.68 -9.77 3.57
C ARG A 50 -8.21 -8.36 3.79
N TYR A 51 -9.48 -8.12 3.53
CA TYR A 51 -10.14 -6.83 3.76
C TYR A 51 -10.11 -6.46 5.25
N LEU A 52 -10.46 -7.39 6.14
CA LEU A 52 -10.43 -7.18 7.58
C LEU A 52 -9.02 -6.91 8.11
N HIS A 53 -8.03 -7.57 7.55
CA HIS A 53 -6.63 -7.32 7.89
C HIS A 53 -6.20 -5.89 7.51
N TRP A 54 -6.68 -5.36 6.40
CA TRP A 54 -6.29 -4.03 5.90
C TRP A 54 -7.13 -2.88 6.46
N CYS A 55 -8.45 -3.07 6.53
CA CYS A 55 -9.37 -2.00 6.90
C CYS A 55 -9.78 -2.05 8.38
N GLY A 56 -9.49 -3.16 9.06
CA GLY A 56 -9.99 -3.43 10.40
C GLY A 56 -11.49 -3.76 10.43
N ALA A 57 -12.00 -4.12 11.61
CA ALA A 57 -13.41 -4.34 11.82
C ALA A 57 -14.09 -3.02 12.18
N TYR A 58 -15.29 -2.80 11.64
CA TYR A 58 -16.17 -1.71 12.05
C TYR A 58 -16.90 -2.05 13.37
N ALA A 59 -17.78 -1.15 13.81
CA ALA A 59 -18.48 -1.31 15.10
C ALA A 59 -19.37 -2.55 15.18
N SER A 60 -19.85 -3.06 14.03
CA SER A 60 -20.61 -4.31 13.95
C SER A 60 -20.18 -5.17 12.75
N ILE A 61 -20.50 -6.47 12.81
CA ILE A 61 -20.27 -7.40 11.68
C ILE A 61 -21.04 -6.94 10.45
N GLU A 62 -22.29 -6.52 10.62
CA GLU A 62 -23.14 -6.05 9.53
C GLU A 62 -22.54 -4.84 8.81
N GLU A 63 -22.04 -3.87 9.57
CA GLU A 63 -21.38 -2.70 9.02
C GLU A 63 -20.08 -3.07 8.30
N THR A 64 -19.29 -3.94 8.89
CA THR A 64 -18.06 -4.47 8.28
C THR A 64 -18.35 -5.17 6.94
N LEU A 65 -19.39 -6.01 6.90
CA LEU A 65 -19.75 -6.74 5.68
C LEU A 65 -20.32 -5.82 4.60
N LYS A 66 -21.10 -4.80 4.97
CA LYS A 66 -21.59 -3.79 4.04
C LYS A 66 -20.43 -3.01 3.37
N HIS A 67 -19.42 -2.65 4.15
CA HIS A 67 -18.22 -2.01 3.61
C HIS A 67 -17.37 -2.97 2.78
N PHE A 68 -17.23 -4.23 3.20
CA PHE A 68 -16.57 -5.26 2.42
C PHE A 68 -17.29 -5.52 1.10
N GLU A 69 -18.61 -5.64 1.11
CA GLU A 69 -19.40 -5.83 -0.10
C GLU A 69 -19.17 -4.70 -1.11
N LYS A 70 -19.25 -3.44 -0.65
CA LYS A 70 -18.96 -2.28 -1.49
C LYS A 70 -17.53 -2.35 -2.04
N TRP A 71 -16.54 -2.62 -1.18
CA TRP A 71 -15.14 -2.76 -1.59
C TRP A 71 -14.96 -3.91 -2.59
N TYR A 72 -15.61 -5.05 -2.35
CA TYR A 72 -15.56 -6.23 -3.21
C TYR A 72 -16.15 -5.94 -4.60
N MET A 73 -17.32 -5.32 -4.65
CA MET A 73 -17.95 -4.89 -5.90
C MET A 73 -17.05 -3.91 -6.66
N ASP A 74 -16.57 -2.87 -5.99
CA ASP A 74 -15.79 -1.81 -6.61
C ASP A 74 -14.39 -2.27 -7.08
N HIS A 75 -13.75 -3.20 -6.36
CA HIS A 75 -12.36 -3.56 -6.57
C HIS A 75 -12.13 -4.94 -7.16
N TYR A 76 -13.04 -5.87 -6.94
CA TYR A 76 -12.87 -7.25 -7.37
C TYR A 76 -13.80 -7.66 -8.52
N LEU A 77 -15.09 -7.44 -8.40
CA LEU A 77 -16.07 -7.81 -9.44
C LEU A 77 -15.91 -6.98 -10.72
N VAL A 78 -15.70 -5.69 -10.60
CA VAL A 78 -15.39 -4.81 -11.75
C VAL A 78 -14.12 -5.25 -12.47
N ARG A 79 -13.17 -5.85 -11.72
CA ARG A 79 -11.91 -6.40 -12.29
C ARG A 79 -12.08 -7.75 -12.97
N SER A 80 -13.18 -8.48 -12.77
CA SER A 80 -13.37 -9.84 -13.29
C SER A 80 -13.99 -9.91 -14.70
N THR A 81 -14.54 -8.83 -15.22
CA THR A 81 -15.05 -8.75 -16.59
C THR A 81 -13.91 -8.55 -17.60
N ASN A 82 -13.86 -9.39 -18.65
CA ASN A 82 -12.69 -9.52 -19.54
C ASN A 82 -12.30 -8.25 -20.34
N GLU A 83 -13.16 -7.27 -20.49
CA GLU A 83 -12.85 -6.01 -21.17
C GLU A 83 -12.31 -4.93 -20.21
N GLU A 84 -12.68 -4.98 -18.93
CA GLU A 84 -12.28 -4.01 -17.91
C GLU A 84 -10.96 -4.38 -17.19
N ARG A 85 -10.45 -5.60 -17.35
CA ARG A 85 -9.13 -6.03 -16.85
C ARG A 85 -7.96 -5.17 -17.33
N LYS A 86 -8.17 -4.32 -18.32
CA LYS A 86 -7.15 -3.39 -18.84
C LYS A 86 -7.12 -2.02 -18.15
N ALA A 87 -8.08 -1.71 -17.31
CA ALA A 87 -8.18 -0.38 -16.71
C ALA A 87 -8.28 -0.43 -15.18
N TYR A 88 -7.21 -0.90 -14.52
CA TYR A 88 -7.09 -0.71 -13.07
C TYR A 88 -7.00 0.79 -12.77
N ALA A 89 -8.09 1.40 -12.38
CA ALA A 89 -8.05 2.77 -11.90
C ALA A 89 -7.79 2.78 -10.39
N SER A 90 -6.88 3.63 -9.95
CA SER A 90 -6.57 3.83 -8.54
C SER A 90 -6.81 5.27 -8.14
N PRO A 91 -7.29 5.51 -6.91
CA PRO A 91 -7.52 6.85 -6.40
C PRO A 91 -6.19 7.51 -6.02
N ILE A 92 -5.87 8.60 -6.70
CA ILE A 92 -4.66 9.39 -6.52
C ILE A 92 -5.07 10.78 -6.03
N PHE A 93 -4.47 11.26 -4.94
CA PHE A 93 -4.73 12.58 -4.39
C PHE A 93 -3.62 13.61 -4.65
N GLY A 94 -2.50 13.19 -5.23
CA GLY A 94 -1.41 14.07 -5.58
C GLY A 94 -0.43 13.50 -6.59
N ILE A 95 0.08 14.38 -7.45
CA ILE A 95 1.17 14.12 -8.37
C ILE A 95 2.15 15.29 -8.23
N SER A 96 3.20 15.09 -7.42
CA SER A 96 4.19 16.12 -7.13
C SER A 96 5.41 15.92 -8.02
N ARG A 97 5.59 16.84 -8.97
CA ARG A 97 6.64 16.75 -9.99
C ARG A 97 7.96 17.38 -9.52
N HIS A 98 9.06 16.99 -10.15
CA HIS A 98 10.41 17.57 -9.99
C HIS A 98 10.94 17.52 -8.54
N ARG A 99 10.74 16.41 -7.88
CA ARG A 99 11.32 16.18 -6.55
C ARG A 99 12.75 15.68 -6.68
N MET A 100 13.62 16.09 -5.75
CA MET A 100 15.04 15.74 -5.80
C MET A 100 15.53 15.32 -4.42
N GLY A 101 16.17 14.14 -4.33
CA GLY A 101 16.87 13.67 -3.14
C GLY A 101 15.99 13.28 -1.95
N VAL A 102 14.67 13.16 -2.14
CA VAL A 102 13.71 12.83 -1.08
C VAL A 102 13.06 11.47 -1.34
N ASP A 103 12.63 11.23 -2.58
CA ASP A 103 11.79 10.10 -2.97
C ASP A 103 12.51 9.19 -3.99
N GLY A 104 13.77 8.88 -3.76
CA GLY A 104 14.62 8.09 -4.65
C GLY A 104 15.73 8.90 -5.30
N LYS A 105 16.43 8.30 -6.27
CA LYS A 105 17.57 8.91 -6.97
C LYS A 105 17.11 9.79 -8.13
N GLY A 106 17.89 10.84 -8.42
CA GLY A 106 17.63 11.74 -9.53
C GLY A 106 16.39 12.63 -9.33
N VAL A 107 15.80 13.07 -10.44
CA VAL A 107 14.54 13.80 -10.43
C VAL A 107 13.38 12.81 -10.44
N THR A 108 12.48 12.91 -9.48
CA THR A 108 11.34 12.00 -9.34
C THR A 108 10.02 12.75 -9.40
N ILE A 109 8.96 11.99 -9.69
CA ILE A 109 7.57 12.39 -9.46
C ILE A 109 7.03 11.53 -8.34
N LEU A 110 6.53 12.14 -7.26
CA LEU A 110 5.80 11.43 -6.22
C LEU A 110 4.33 11.36 -6.61
N VAL A 111 3.82 10.13 -6.71
CA VAL A 111 2.41 9.82 -6.92
C VAL A 111 1.84 9.30 -5.61
N THR A 112 0.83 10.00 -5.07
CA THR A 112 0.26 9.70 -3.75
C THR A 112 -1.10 9.04 -3.88
N PHE A 113 -1.20 7.78 -3.40
CA PHE A 113 -2.43 7.02 -3.40
C PHE A 113 -3.28 7.27 -2.16
N MET A 114 -4.59 7.15 -2.32
CA MET A 114 -5.53 7.03 -1.21
C MET A 114 -5.45 5.65 -0.58
N GLY A 115 -5.79 5.56 0.70
CA GLY A 115 -5.82 4.34 1.48
C GLY A 115 -4.50 4.04 2.18
N CYS A 116 -4.58 3.73 3.48
CA CYS A 116 -3.47 3.26 4.28
C CYS A 116 -4.03 2.40 5.42
N PRO A 117 -3.45 1.22 5.73
CA PRO A 117 -3.88 0.41 6.85
C PRO A 117 -3.46 0.98 8.20
N LEU A 118 -2.39 1.80 8.24
CA LEU A 118 -1.93 2.45 9.45
C LEU A 118 -2.75 3.72 9.76
N LYS A 119 -2.87 4.06 11.04
CA LYS A 119 -3.51 5.30 11.53
C LYS A 119 -2.51 6.15 12.31
N CYS A 120 -1.40 6.49 11.66
CA CYS A 120 -0.32 7.25 12.28
C CYS A 120 -0.78 8.58 12.85
N ARG A 121 -0.41 8.88 14.11
CA ARG A 121 -0.82 10.08 14.85
C ARG A 121 -0.36 11.39 14.19
N TYR A 122 0.77 11.39 13.49
CA TYR A 122 1.31 12.51 12.74
C TYR A 122 1.49 12.11 11.27
N CYS A 123 0.39 11.69 10.63
CA CYS A 123 0.43 11.36 9.21
C CYS A 123 0.66 12.64 8.38
N LEU A 124 1.73 12.68 7.59
CA LEU A 124 1.96 13.79 6.67
C LEU A 124 1.00 13.77 5.48
N ASN A 125 0.38 12.62 5.24
CA ASN A 125 -0.53 12.34 4.15
C ASN A 125 -1.92 11.95 4.70
N ASP A 126 -2.39 12.62 5.76
CA ASP A 126 -3.66 12.34 6.45
C ASP A 126 -4.87 12.26 5.51
N LYS A 127 -4.83 13.02 4.42
CA LYS A 127 -5.81 12.97 3.33
C LYS A 127 -6.03 11.55 2.78
N CYS A 128 -5.04 10.67 2.84
CA CYS A 128 -5.18 9.29 2.37
C CYS A 128 -6.23 8.46 3.13
N HIS A 129 -6.69 8.95 4.29
CA HIS A 129 -7.70 8.32 5.13
C HIS A 129 -9.12 8.86 4.90
N GLU A 130 -9.25 9.92 4.11
CA GLU A 130 -10.56 10.47 3.78
C GLU A 130 -11.34 9.54 2.84
N ASP A 131 -12.66 9.69 2.84
CA ASP A 131 -13.50 9.04 1.84
C ASP A 131 -13.15 9.55 0.44
N ILE A 132 -13.13 8.65 -0.54
CA ILE A 132 -12.82 8.97 -1.93
C ILE A 132 -13.95 9.77 -2.58
N TYR A 133 -15.19 9.48 -2.17
CA TYR A 133 -16.39 10.08 -2.71
C TYR A 133 -17.05 11.03 -1.72
N GLU A 134 -17.79 12.00 -2.25
CA GLU A 134 -18.70 12.83 -1.47
C GLU A 134 -19.86 11.99 -0.89
N GLU A 135 -20.71 12.59 -0.08
CA GLU A 135 -21.85 11.91 0.58
C GLU A 135 -22.81 11.22 -0.41
N ASP A 136 -22.84 11.65 -1.67
CA ASP A 136 -23.63 11.02 -2.74
C ASP A 136 -23.08 9.65 -3.18
N GLY A 137 -21.88 9.27 -2.73
CA GLY A 137 -21.20 8.03 -3.05
C GLY A 137 -20.79 7.89 -4.53
N ARG A 138 -20.84 8.96 -5.32
CA ARG A 138 -20.55 8.98 -6.76
C ARG A 138 -19.59 10.07 -7.18
N THR A 139 -19.71 11.26 -6.62
CA THR A 139 -18.86 12.40 -6.93
C THR A 139 -17.53 12.25 -6.20
N LEU A 140 -16.41 12.28 -6.94
CA LEU A 140 -15.09 12.27 -6.34
C LEU A 140 -14.85 13.53 -5.53
N ARG A 141 -14.30 13.40 -4.33
CA ARG A 141 -13.89 14.55 -3.52
C ARG A 141 -12.83 15.37 -4.24
N ARG A 142 -12.87 16.66 -3.99
CA ARG A 142 -11.95 17.63 -4.62
C ARG A 142 -10.48 17.22 -4.43
N GLY A 143 -9.76 17.14 -5.56
CA GLY A 143 -8.34 16.82 -5.60
C GLY A 143 -8.05 15.32 -5.54
N ILE A 144 -9.07 14.46 -5.68
CA ILE A 144 -8.91 13.03 -5.93
C ILE A 144 -9.19 12.75 -7.39
N GLN A 145 -8.34 11.94 -8.01
CA GLN A 145 -8.48 11.51 -9.40
C GLN A 145 -8.45 9.98 -9.45
N MET A 146 -9.41 9.38 -10.13
CA MET A 146 -9.35 7.96 -10.48
C MET A 146 -8.58 7.84 -11.79
N LEU A 147 -7.34 7.38 -11.74
CA LEU A 147 -6.48 7.23 -12.91
C LEU A 147 -6.18 5.77 -13.19
N THR A 148 -6.22 5.39 -14.47
CA THR A 148 -5.66 4.12 -14.93
C THR A 148 -4.13 4.24 -15.06
N PRO A 149 -3.38 3.11 -15.08
CA PRO A 149 -1.93 3.14 -15.34
C PRO A 149 -1.57 3.90 -16.62
N GLN A 150 -2.36 3.74 -17.70
CA GLN A 150 -2.15 4.45 -18.94
C GLN A 150 -2.36 5.97 -18.81
N GLN A 151 -3.42 6.38 -18.13
CA GLN A 151 -3.68 7.81 -17.89
C GLN A 151 -2.57 8.44 -17.05
N LEU A 152 -2.11 7.76 -16.00
CA LEU A 152 -0.97 8.24 -15.22
C LEU A 152 0.29 8.34 -16.10
N TYR A 153 0.59 7.32 -16.91
CA TYR A 153 1.73 7.34 -17.81
C TYR A 153 1.66 8.54 -18.76
N ASP A 154 0.50 8.82 -19.37
CA ASP A 154 0.31 9.94 -20.28
C ASP A 154 0.53 11.31 -19.60
N ILE A 155 0.23 11.41 -18.30
CA ILE A 155 0.51 12.62 -17.52
C ILE A 155 2.01 12.78 -17.26
N VAL A 156 2.70 11.71 -16.81
CA VAL A 156 4.07 11.82 -16.32
C VAL A 156 5.14 11.71 -17.39
N ARG A 157 4.83 11.14 -18.58
CA ARG A 157 5.79 10.96 -19.67
C ARG A 157 6.39 12.27 -20.20
N GLN A 158 5.74 13.41 -19.97
CA GLN A 158 6.28 14.71 -20.32
C GLN A 158 7.57 15.04 -19.58
N ASP A 159 7.83 14.39 -18.43
CA ASP A 159 9.04 14.54 -17.63
C ASP A 159 10.17 13.57 -18.00
N ASN A 160 9.98 12.75 -19.04
CA ASN A 160 10.94 11.74 -19.46
C ASN A 160 12.37 12.28 -19.63
N ILE A 161 12.53 13.51 -20.13
CA ILE A 161 13.86 14.12 -20.30
C ILE A 161 14.61 14.28 -18.98
N TYR A 162 13.90 14.61 -17.90
CA TYR A 162 14.49 14.74 -16.56
C TYR A 162 14.89 13.38 -16.00
N PHE A 163 14.04 12.36 -16.19
CA PHE A 163 14.32 11.00 -15.75
C PHE A 163 15.55 10.43 -16.46
N GLN A 164 15.64 10.61 -17.79
CA GLN A 164 16.79 10.16 -18.56
C GLN A 164 18.08 10.88 -18.15
N ALA A 165 18.01 12.20 -17.93
CA ALA A 165 19.19 13.01 -17.57
C ALA A 165 19.73 12.70 -16.18
N THR A 166 18.88 12.26 -15.23
CA THR A 166 19.24 12.14 -13.82
C THR A 166 19.19 10.72 -13.28
N GLY A 167 18.68 9.76 -14.07
CA GLY A 167 18.43 8.39 -13.60
C GLY A 167 17.28 8.29 -12.61
N GLY A 168 16.35 9.25 -12.65
CA GLY A 168 15.16 9.29 -11.81
C GLY A 168 13.96 8.55 -12.39
N GLY A 169 12.75 8.88 -11.91
CA GLY A 169 11.52 8.23 -12.35
C GLY A 169 10.33 8.52 -11.45
N ILE A 170 9.56 7.49 -11.17
CA ILE A 170 8.31 7.60 -10.40
C ILE A 170 8.48 6.98 -9.02
N CYS A 171 8.13 7.75 -7.99
CA CYS A 171 7.96 7.24 -6.63
C CYS A 171 6.47 7.10 -6.32
N PHE A 172 6.05 5.94 -5.88
CA PHE A 172 4.71 5.69 -5.36
C PHE A 172 4.72 5.73 -3.83
N GLY A 173 3.80 6.49 -3.24
CA GLY A 173 3.68 6.69 -1.80
C GLY A 173 2.35 7.32 -1.42
N GLY A 174 2.36 8.18 -0.40
CA GLY A 174 1.17 8.89 0.08
C GLY A 174 0.45 8.12 1.18
N GLY A 175 -0.58 7.31 0.85
CA GLY A 175 -1.08 6.23 1.67
C GLY A 175 -0.13 5.04 1.65
N GLU A 176 -0.65 3.82 1.69
CA GLU A 176 0.20 2.63 1.53
C GLU A 176 0.15 2.14 0.07
N PRO A 177 1.20 2.35 -0.72
CA PRO A 177 1.18 2.05 -2.15
C PRO A 177 1.08 0.55 -2.44
N THR A 178 1.49 -0.32 -1.52
CA THR A 178 1.35 -1.78 -1.69
C THR A 178 -0.11 -2.24 -1.81
N MET A 179 -1.06 -1.42 -1.33
CA MET A 179 -2.50 -1.65 -1.57
C MET A 179 -2.88 -1.54 -3.06
N GLN A 180 -2.05 -0.88 -3.85
CA GLN A 180 -2.26 -0.65 -5.28
C GLN A 180 -1.30 -1.51 -6.14
N GLU A 181 -0.94 -2.70 -5.65
CA GLU A 181 0.00 -3.64 -6.27
C GLU A 181 -0.21 -3.79 -7.79
N GLN A 182 -1.42 -4.11 -8.20
CA GLN A 182 -1.71 -4.37 -9.60
C GLN A 182 -1.59 -3.11 -10.46
N PHE A 183 -1.99 -1.95 -9.95
CA PHE A 183 -1.82 -0.67 -10.64
C PHE A 183 -0.34 -0.39 -10.90
N ILE A 184 0.50 -0.56 -9.89
CA ILE A 184 1.95 -0.32 -9.98
C ILE A 184 2.60 -1.27 -10.98
N ILE A 185 2.22 -2.55 -10.97
CA ILE A 185 2.71 -3.55 -11.93
C ILE A 185 2.33 -3.17 -13.37
N GLU A 186 1.07 -2.83 -13.62
CA GLU A 186 0.62 -2.45 -14.96
C GLU A 186 1.25 -1.13 -15.42
N PHE A 187 1.42 -0.16 -14.51
CA PHE A 187 2.13 1.07 -14.80
C PHE A 187 3.60 0.82 -15.16
N ALA A 188 4.30 0.02 -14.37
CA ALA A 188 5.71 -0.30 -14.62
C ALA A 188 5.94 -0.97 -15.98
N LYS A 189 4.99 -1.77 -16.45
CA LYS A 189 5.05 -2.38 -17.80
C LYS A 189 4.95 -1.37 -18.95
N LEU A 190 4.36 -0.20 -18.71
CA LEU A 190 4.26 0.88 -19.69
C LEU A 190 5.52 1.74 -19.73
N CYS A 191 6.30 1.75 -18.66
CA CYS A 191 7.44 2.64 -18.50
C CYS A 191 8.63 2.21 -19.38
N PRO A 192 9.40 3.18 -19.94
CA PRO A 192 10.69 2.91 -20.50
C PRO A 192 11.62 2.28 -19.46
N LYS A 193 12.49 1.35 -19.89
CA LYS A 193 13.40 0.61 -19.02
C LYS A 193 14.38 1.47 -18.21
N ASN A 194 14.61 2.69 -18.64
CA ASN A 194 15.49 3.64 -17.99
C ASN A 194 14.79 4.52 -16.93
N TRP A 195 13.47 4.40 -16.78
CA TRP A 195 12.76 5.00 -15.65
C TRP A 195 12.95 4.14 -14.41
N LYS A 196 13.12 4.78 -13.27
CA LYS A 196 13.15 4.12 -11.97
C LYS A 196 11.76 4.11 -11.37
N ILE A 197 11.36 2.96 -10.87
CA ILE A 197 10.15 2.82 -10.05
C ILE A 197 10.59 2.66 -8.61
N THR A 198 10.26 3.66 -7.81
CA THR A 198 10.53 3.70 -6.36
C THR A 198 9.23 3.50 -5.60
N LEU A 199 9.28 2.76 -4.51
CA LEU A 199 8.14 2.53 -3.62
C LEU A 199 8.47 3.03 -2.22
N GLU A 200 7.71 4.01 -1.71
CA GLU A 200 7.81 4.46 -0.32
C GLU A 200 6.68 3.82 0.49
N THR A 201 7.01 2.88 1.37
CA THR A 201 6.06 1.96 2.01
C THR A 201 6.36 1.75 3.48
N SER A 202 5.33 1.52 4.28
CA SER A 202 5.45 1.03 5.64
C SER A 202 5.61 -0.50 5.71
N LEU A 203 5.58 -1.20 4.58
CA LEU A 203 5.54 -2.67 4.47
C LEU A 203 4.33 -3.34 5.16
N ASP A 204 3.31 -2.61 5.55
CA ASP A 204 2.11 -3.23 6.11
C ASP A 204 1.28 -3.89 5.00
N CYS A 205 1.82 -4.98 4.47
CA CYS A 205 1.28 -5.74 3.36
C CYS A 205 1.67 -7.22 3.45
N SER A 206 1.11 -8.05 2.56
CA SER A 206 1.43 -9.48 2.52
C SER A 206 2.79 -9.74 1.88
N PHE A 207 3.42 -10.88 2.24
CA PHE A 207 4.60 -11.40 1.58
C PHE A 207 4.41 -11.55 0.05
N ASN A 208 3.23 -12.00 -0.37
CA ASN A 208 2.92 -12.16 -1.79
C ASN A 208 2.90 -10.83 -2.54
N THR A 209 2.47 -9.75 -1.91
CA THR A 209 2.50 -8.40 -2.46
C THR A 209 3.93 -7.94 -2.70
N ILE A 210 4.84 -8.13 -1.72
CA ILE A 210 6.25 -7.80 -1.88
C ILE A 210 6.85 -8.61 -3.03
N LYS A 211 6.59 -9.93 -3.07
CA LYS A 211 7.06 -10.84 -4.13
C LYS A 211 6.56 -10.42 -5.51
N ALA A 212 5.30 -10.02 -5.63
CA ALA A 212 4.71 -9.60 -6.90
C ALA A 212 5.28 -8.28 -7.42
N LEU A 213 5.57 -7.33 -6.51
CA LEU A 213 6.15 -6.03 -6.84
C LEU A 213 7.65 -6.07 -7.10
N ALA A 214 8.38 -7.01 -6.49
CA ALA A 214 9.85 -7.11 -6.57
C ALA A 214 10.43 -7.05 -7.99
N PRO A 215 9.84 -7.67 -9.03
CA PRO A 215 10.35 -7.58 -10.40
C PRO A 215 10.17 -6.21 -11.08
N TYR A 216 9.32 -5.35 -10.53
CA TYR A 216 8.88 -4.09 -11.15
C TYR A 216 9.36 -2.86 -10.41
N VAL A 217 9.86 -3.02 -9.17
CA VAL A 217 10.33 -1.92 -8.32
C VAL A 217 11.84 -1.91 -8.28
N ASP A 218 12.45 -0.79 -8.62
CA ASP A 218 13.89 -0.62 -8.64
C ASP A 218 14.47 -0.23 -7.28
N GLU A 219 13.73 0.57 -6.51
CA GLU A 219 14.15 1.08 -5.20
C GLU A 219 12.99 1.00 -4.21
N TRP A 220 13.29 0.54 -2.99
CA TRP A 220 12.34 0.44 -1.89
C TRP A 220 12.75 1.37 -0.78
N ILE A 221 11.92 2.31 -0.43
CA ILE A 221 12.08 3.19 0.72
C ILE A 221 11.11 2.68 1.79
N VAL A 222 11.66 2.04 2.81
CA VAL A 222 10.88 1.43 3.89
C VAL A 222 10.86 2.36 5.09
N ASP A 223 9.68 2.85 5.43
CA ASP A 223 9.48 3.76 6.55
C ASP A 223 9.21 2.95 7.84
N VAL A 224 10.28 2.66 8.59
CA VAL A 224 10.23 1.93 9.85
C VAL A 224 9.92 2.91 10.97
N LYS A 225 8.66 2.94 11.40
CA LYS A 225 8.20 3.88 12.45
C LYS A 225 8.88 3.65 13.80
N SER A 226 9.10 2.41 14.18
CA SER A 226 9.90 1.97 15.32
C SER A 226 10.07 0.45 15.27
N MET A 227 11.21 -0.06 15.73
CA MET A 227 11.39 -1.50 15.96
C MET A 227 10.78 -1.94 17.30
N ASN A 228 10.54 -1.00 18.22
CA ASN A 228 9.82 -1.26 19.47
C ASN A 228 8.31 -1.38 19.19
N ALA A 229 7.73 -2.56 19.47
CA ALA A 229 6.34 -2.87 19.18
C ALA A 229 5.34 -1.97 19.92
N ASP A 230 5.64 -1.56 21.16
CA ASP A 230 4.76 -0.69 21.96
C ASP A 230 4.74 0.74 21.38
N ILE A 231 5.90 1.26 21.00
CA ILE A 231 6.00 2.56 20.34
C ILE A 231 5.27 2.51 18.99
N TYR A 232 5.52 1.48 18.20
CA TYR A 232 4.87 1.27 16.93
C TYR A 232 3.34 1.28 17.07
N TYR A 233 2.81 0.49 18.01
CA TYR A 233 1.36 0.42 18.28
C TYR A 233 0.77 1.77 18.71
N ARG A 234 1.41 2.43 19.68
CA ARG A 234 0.95 3.74 20.17
C ARG A 234 0.91 4.79 19.07
N TYR A 235 1.84 4.72 18.14
CA TYR A 235 1.96 5.68 17.05
C TYR A 235 1.02 5.36 15.87
N THR A 236 0.99 4.09 15.43
CA THR A 236 0.27 3.67 14.21
C THR A 236 -1.15 3.17 14.47
N GLY A 237 -1.47 2.79 15.70
CA GLY A 237 -2.73 2.13 16.05
C GLY A 237 -2.83 0.66 15.62
N THR A 238 -1.73 0.07 15.13
CA THR A 238 -1.68 -1.29 14.56
C THR A 238 -0.56 -2.09 15.21
N ASN A 239 -0.76 -3.39 15.41
CA ASN A 239 0.30 -4.27 15.93
C ASN A 239 1.44 -4.39 14.90
N SER A 240 2.68 -4.31 15.40
CA SER A 240 3.86 -4.40 14.56
C SER A 240 4.10 -5.84 14.08
N ALA A 241 4.21 -5.98 12.77
CA ALA A 241 4.79 -7.17 12.12
C ALA A 241 6.12 -6.83 11.43
N MET A 242 6.74 -5.70 11.81
CA MET A 242 7.90 -5.11 11.11
C MET A 242 9.07 -6.09 10.98
N HIS A 243 9.43 -6.81 12.04
CA HIS A 243 10.48 -7.84 11.97
C HIS A 243 10.22 -8.89 10.89
N GLN A 244 8.98 -9.41 10.84
CA GLN A 244 8.61 -10.43 9.86
C GLN A 244 8.65 -9.86 8.43
N HIS A 245 8.18 -8.64 8.25
CA HIS A 245 8.19 -7.97 6.95
C HIS A 245 9.64 -7.68 6.48
N LEU A 246 10.52 -7.23 7.36
CA LEU A 246 11.92 -7.01 7.04
C LEU A 246 12.66 -8.31 6.71
N GLU A 247 12.38 -9.40 7.42
CA GLU A 247 12.92 -10.73 7.05
C GLU A 247 12.41 -11.19 5.68
N CYS A 248 11.16 -10.87 5.32
CA CYS A 248 10.65 -11.11 3.97
C CYS A 248 11.41 -10.28 2.92
N VAL A 249 11.63 -9.00 3.19
CA VAL A 249 12.40 -8.11 2.31
C VAL A 249 13.80 -8.68 2.07
N LYS A 250 14.51 -9.09 3.12
CA LYS A 250 15.85 -9.72 3.00
C LYS A 250 15.89 -10.95 2.10
N ARG A 251 14.81 -11.73 2.08
CA ARG A 251 14.72 -12.95 1.25
C ARG A 251 14.36 -12.67 -0.20
N LEU A 252 13.68 -11.56 -0.47
CA LEU A 252 13.08 -11.29 -1.78
C LEU A 252 13.83 -10.21 -2.56
N LEU A 253 14.47 -9.28 -1.88
CA LEU A 253 15.04 -8.08 -2.48
C LEU A 253 16.56 -8.01 -2.29
N PRO A 254 17.30 -7.53 -3.29
CA PRO A 254 18.67 -7.09 -3.10
C PRO A 254 18.72 -5.92 -2.11
N LEU A 255 19.49 -6.03 -1.02
CA LEU A 255 19.51 -5.02 0.05
C LEU A 255 20.09 -3.67 -0.38
N ASP A 256 20.86 -3.60 -1.43
CA ASP A 256 21.34 -2.37 -2.07
C ASP A 256 20.23 -1.54 -2.73
N LYS A 257 19.09 -2.16 -2.98
CA LYS A 257 17.85 -1.49 -3.47
C LYS A 257 16.92 -1.04 -2.34
N VAL A 258 17.26 -1.30 -1.09
CA VAL A 258 16.41 -1.00 0.07
C VAL A 258 17.06 0.12 0.88
N THR A 259 16.32 1.20 1.08
CA THR A 259 16.65 2.28 2.01
C THR A 259 15.65 2.24 3.15
N ILE A 260 16.12 2.15 4.37
CA ILE A 260 15.29 2.21 5.57
C ILE A 260 15.27 3.65 6.08
N LYS A 261 14.08 4.21 6.27
CA LYS A 261 13.87 5.48 6.95
C LYS A 261 13.48 5.23 8.40
N VAL A 262 14.19 5.82 9.35
CA VAL A 262 13.89 5.77 10.79
C VAL A 262 13.63 7.19 11.29
N PRO A 263 12.37 7.53 11.61
CA PRO A 263 12.00 8.88 12.02
C PRO A 263 12.18 9.13 13.53
N HIS A 264 12.61 10.34 13.87
CA HIS A 264 12.34 10.91 15.20
C HIS A 264 10.88 11.39 15.22
N ILE A 265 10.03 10.69 15.96
CA ILE A 265 8.60 10.99 16.02
C ILE A 265 8.32 11.76 17.32
N PRO A 266 7.97 13.07 17.25
CA PRO A 266 7.68 13.85 18.46
C PRO A 266 6.66 13.18 19.37
N ASP A 267 6.92 13.19 20.67
CA ASP A 267 6.07 12.61 21.71
C ASP A 267 6.00 11.06 21.72
N PHE A 268 6.63 10.36 20.75
CA PHE A 268 6.60 8.91 20.64
C PHE A 268 7.96 8.24 20.74
N THR A 269 9.00 8.79 20.12
CA THR A 269 10.36 8.26 20.15
C THR A 269 11.31 9.19 20.87
N THR A 270 12.24 8.62 21.62
CA THR A 270 13.41 9.31 22.16
C THR A 270 14.62 9.05 21.25
N GLU A 271 15.70 9.79 21.45
CA GLU A 271 16.99 9.54 20.80
C GLU A 271 17.48 8.09 20.99
N GLU A 272 17.22 7.50 22.16
CA GLU A 272 17.59 6.13 22.46
C GLU A 272 16.75 5.12 21.66
N ASP A 273 15.43 5.34 21.55
CA ASP A 273 14.55 4.47 20.79
C ASP A 273 14.93 4.44 19.28
N VAL A 274 15.34 5.59 18.74
CA VAL A 274 15.80 5.70 17.35
C VAL A 274 17.14 4.98 17.17
N ARG A 275 18.12 5.22 18.08
CA ARG A 275 19.41 4.52 18.03
C ARG A 275 19.25 3.00 18.16
N GLU A 276 18.38 2.54 19.05
CA GLU A 276 18.11 1.12 19.23
C GLU A 276 17.49 0.51 17.95
N SER A 277 16.53 1.20 17.33
CA SER A 277 15.94 0.77 16.06
C SER A 277 17.01 0.69 14.95
N ILE A 278 17.90 1.69 14.85
CA ILE A 278 18.99 1.71 13.86
C ILE A 278 19.97 0.56 14.14
N ARG A 279 20.35 0.32 15.40
CA ARG A 279 21.23 -0.79 15.79
C ARG A 279 20.66 -2.13 15.38
N GLU A 280 19.40 -2.39 15.70
CA GLU A 280 18.71 -3.62 15.39
C GLU A 280 18.60 -3.86 13.87
N LEU A 281 18.25 -2.82 13.11
CA LEU A 281 18.20 -2.87 11.64
C LEU A 281 19.58 -3.18 11.04
N GLY A 282 20.64 -2.60 11.62
CA GLY A 282 22.02 -2.89 11.22
C GLY A 282 22.42 -4.34 11.50
N GLU A 283 22.02 -4.90 12.65
CA GLU A 283 22.22 -6.32 13.00
C GLU A 283 21.44 -7.25 12.06
N MET A 284 20.28 -6.82 11.57
CA MET A 284 19.54 -7.52 10.52
C MET A 284 20.23 -7.47 9.15
N GLY A 285 21.25 -6.64 8.97
CA GLY A 285 22.05 -6.52 7.74
C GLY A 285 21.65 -5.39 6.80
N PHE A 286 20.77 -4.48 7.21
CA PHE A 286 20.48 -3.29 6.41
C PHE A 286 21.59 -2.25 6.57
N ALA A 287 22.14 -1.78 5.43
CA ALA A 287 23.23 -0.82 5.41
C ALA A 287 22.78 0.61 5.06
N ASN A 288 21.70 0.75 4.26
CA ASN A 288 21.17 2.04 3.85
C ASN A 288 20.09 2.48 4.83
N ILE A 289 20.49 3.03 5.97
CA ILE A 289 19.57 3.52 7.00
C ILE A 289 19.67 5.05 7.05
N VAL A 290 18.55 5.73 6.94
CA VAL A 290 18.42 7.19 6.98
C VAL A 290 17.58 7.58 8.19
N GLU A 291 18.20 8.32 9.08
CA GLU A 291 17.57 8.95 10.22
C GLU A 291 17.07 10.35 9.82
N PHE A 292 15.88 10.73 10.27
CA PHE A 292 15.31 12.04 9.97
C PHE A 292 14.27 12.49 10.99
N ASP A 293 14.06 13.80 11.07
CA ASP A 293 13.08 14.41 11.97
C ASP A 293 11.69 14.50 11.31
N TYR A 294 10.68 14.05 12.02
CA TYR A 294 9.29 14.36 11.68
C TYR A 294 8.98 15.81 12.02
N VAL A 295 8.85 16.65 11.01
CA VAL A 295 8.47 18.05 11.20
C VAL A 295 6.94 18.14 11.30
N LYS A 296 6.42 18.51 12.49
CA LYS A 296 5.00 18.87 12.63
C LYS A 296 4.69 20.00 11.66
N GLN A 297 3.79 19.78 10.68
CA GLN A 297 3.27 20.90 9.90
C GLN A 297 2.50 21.81 10.85
N VAL A 298 3.09 22.95 11.15
CA VAL A 298 2.37 24.04 11.83
C VAL A 298 1.35 24.55 10.84
N THR A 299 0.09 24.19 11.02
CA THR A 299 -1.02 24.77 10.28
C THR A 299 -0.96 26.27 10.54
N ARG A 300 -0.44 27.04 9.59
CA ARG A 300 -0.56 28.50 9.65
C ARG A 300 -2.03 28.81 9.48
N ILE A 301 -2.69 29.03 10.62
CA ILE A 301 -4.02 29.69 10.63
C ILE A 301 -3.75 31.10 10.13
N THR A 302 -3.91 31.32 8.83
CA THR A 302 -4.06 32.66 8.28
C THR A 302 -5.42 33.16 8.76
N LYS A 303 -5.38 34.11 9.72
CA LYS A 303 -6.55 34.93 10.09
C LYS A 303 -7.05 35.73 8.91
#